data_a476c6772e8ee91e42ff5f267f1eaa30
#
_entry.id   a476c6772e8ee91e42ff5f267f1eaa30
#
_cell.length_a   1.000
_cell.length_b   1.000
_cell.length_c   1.000
_cell.angle_alpha   90.00
_cell.angle_beta   90.00
_cell.angle_gamma   90.00
#
_symmetry.space_group_name_H-M   'P 1'
#
loop_
_entity.id
_entity.type
_entity.pdbx_description
1 polymer ?
#
loop_
_entity_poly.entity_id
_entity_poly.type
_entity_poly.pdbx_seq_one_letter_code
_entity_poly.pdbx_strand_id
1 'polypeptide(L)'
;AEDRFVLVNSDFAALYQGIAGQLGTVTGTLLLTDNPQSAVELPGSVGEYENLLAAVEPSYAFADFDENSVATTFYTTGTTGNPKGVYFTHRQLVLHTLSMATTLGSLDSIRLMGNDDVYMPITPMFHVHAWGVPYVATLLGVKQVYPGRYEPEMLCKLIKGEQVTFSHCVPTILQMLLAAPGAQGHDFKGMKVIIGGSALNRALYEAAKARGIK
;
A
#
# COMPACT_ATOMS: atom_id res chain seq x y z
N ALA A 1 -3.18 4.34 20.31
CA ALA A 1 -4.43 4.31 19.56
C ALA A 1 -5.53 3.72 20.46
N GLU A 2 -6.73 4.20 20.30
CA GLU A 2 -7.92 3.67 20.99
C GLU A 2 -8.74 2.84 20.00
N ASP A 3 -8.04 1.91 19.31
CA ASP A 3 -8.64 1.08 18.28
C ASP A 3 -9.69 0.15 18.91
N ARG A 4 -10.84 0.05 18.26
CA ARG A 4 -11.93 -0.85 18.67
C ARG A 4 -11.90 -2.18 17.93
N PHE A 5 -11.40 -2.18 16.68
CA PHE A 5 -11.23 -3.38 15.86
C PHE A 5 -9.80 -3.46 15.36
N VAL A 6 -9.26 -4.69 15.31
CA VAL A 6 -7.95 -4.96 14.73
C VAL A 6 -8.10 -6.00 13.63
N LEU A 7 -7.57 -5.70 12.46
CA LEU A 7 -7.46 -6.64 11.34
C LEU A 7 -6.06 -7.23 11.38
N VAL A 8 -5.95 -8.54 11.53
CA VAL A 8 -4.68 -9.25 11.74
C VAL A 8 -4.46 -10.24 10.61
N ASN A 9 -3.39 -10.04 9.83
CA ASN A 9 -2.96 -11.06 8.89
C ASN A 9 -2.44 -12.30 9.63
N SER A 10 -2.76 -13.48 9.12
CA SER A 10 -2.40 -14.78 9.71
C SER A 10 -0.91 -14.90 10.07
N ASP A 11 -0.02 -14.27 9.30
CA ASP A 11 1.41 -14.25 9.55
C ASP A 11 1.81 -13.54 10.86
N PHE A 12 0.95 -12.64 11.34
CA PHE A 12 1.17 -11.88 12.58
C PHE A 12 0.33 -12.39 13.76
N ALA A 13 -0.35 -13.52 13.59
CA ALA A 13 -1.24 -14.05 14.63
C ALA A 13 -0.52 -14.30 15.97
N ALA A 14 0.67 -14.91 15.92
CA ALA A 14 1.45 -15.17 17.14
C ALA A 14 1.90 -13.87 17.84
N LEU A 15 2.28 -12.85 17.07
CA LEU A 15 2.62 -11.53 17.61
C LEU A 15 1.39 -10.89 18.27
N TYR A 16 0.26 -10.91 17.59
CA TYR A 16 -0.99 -10.36 18.12
C TYR A 16 -1.43 -11.06 19.41
N GLN A 17 -1.41 -12.40 19.44
CA GLN A 17 -1.72 -13.19 20.62
C GLN A 17 -0.88 -12.76 21.85
N GLY A 18 0.39 -12.45 21.63
CA GLY A 18 1.30 -12.00 22.70
C GLY A 18 0.97 -10.61 23.29
N ILE A 19 0.26 -9.77 22.57
CA ILE A 19 -0.06 -8.39 23.00
C ILE A 19 -1.56 -8.14 23.23
N ALA A 20 -2.44 -9.02 22.77
CA ALA A 20 -3.89 -8.80 22.78
C ALA A 20 -4.44 -8.47 24.17
N GLY A 21 -3.93 -9.11 25.22
CA GLY A 21 -4.32 -8.84 26.60
C GLY A 21 -3.98 -7.42 27.11
N GLN A 22 -3.15 -6.68 26.39
CA GLN A 22 -2.77 -5.29 26.72
C GLN A 22 -3.61 -4.26 25.95
N LEU A 23 -4.44 -4.69 25.02
CA LEU A 23 -5.22 -3.83 24.13
C LEU A 23 -6.65 -3.63 24.69
N GLY A 24 -6.77 -2.91 25.80
CA GLY A 24 -8.01 -2.77 26.55
C GLY A 24 -9.18 -2.11 25.83
N THR A 25 -8.97 -1.43 24.69
CA THR A 25 -10.03 -0.78 23.88
C THR A 25 -10.54 -1.65 22.74
N VAL A 26 -9.82 -2.71 22.40
CA VAL A 26 -10.18 -3.61 21.28
C VAL A 26 -11.38 -4.49 21.68
N THR A 27 -12.43 -4.40 20.90
CA THR A 27 -13.68 -5.14 21.11
C THR A 27 -13.88 -6.27 20.11
N GLY A 28 -13.08 -6.30 19.04
CA GLY A 28 -13.15 -7.35 18.02
C GLY A 28 -11.89 -7.44 17.18
N THR A 29 -11.58 -8.65 16.75
CA THR A 29 -10.44 -8.95 15.88
C THR A 29 -10.93 -9.68 14.64
N LEU A 30 -10.48 -9.26 13.46
CA LEU A 30 -10.75 -9.90 12.20
C LEU A 30 -9.48 -10.57 11.67
N LEU A 31 -9.59 -11.83 11.26
CA LEU A 31 -8.50 -12.54 10.62
C LEU A 31 -8.45 -12.15 9.12
N LEU A 32 -7.27 -11.79 8.65
CA LEU A 32 -6.96 -11.65 7.23
C LEU A 32 -6.09 -12.85 6.81
N THR A 33 -6.52 -13.62 5.81
CA THR A 33 -5.77 -14.76 5.33
C THR A 33 -6.12 -15.08 3.87
N ASP A 34 -5.15 -15.59 3.11
CA ASP A 34 -5.39 -16.12 1.77
C ASP A 34 -6.05 -17.51 1.81
N ASN A 35 -6.21 -18.10 2.99
CA ASN A 35 -6.91 -19.36 3.21
C ASN A 35 -8.11 -19.13 4.16
N PRO A 36 -9.33 -18.91 3.63
CA PRO A 36 -10.53 -18.68 4.45
C PRO A 36 -10.89 -19.83 5.40
N GLN A 37 -10.32 -21.01 5.19
CA GLN A 37 -10.51 -22.19 6.06
C GLN A 37 -9.36 -22.34 7.08
N SER A 38 -8.56 -21.29 7.25
CA SER A 38 -7.47 -21.30 8.23
C SER A 38 -8.02 -21.52 9.63
N ALA A 39 -7.43 -22.45 10.35
CA ALA A 39 -7.74 -22.72 11.76
C ALA A 39 -7.02 -21.77 12.75
N VAL A 40 -6.50 -20.65 12.26
CA VAL A 40 -5.85 -19.66 13.13
C VAL A 40 -6.91 -18.95 13.97
N GLU A 41 -6.84 -19.14 15.28
CA GLU A 41 -7.68 -18.44 16.23
C GLU A 41 -6.99 -17.21 16.79
N LEU A 42 -7.73 -16.10 16.86
CA LEU A 42 -7.26 -14.83 17.43
C LEU A 42 -8.08 -14.49 18.68
N PRO A 43 -7.45 -13.95 19.73
CA PRO A 43 -8.18 -13.41 20.86
C PRO A 43 -9.21 -12.37 20.43
N GLY A 44 -10.47 -12.52 20.89
CA GLY A 44 -11.55 -11.61 20.51
C GLY A 44 -11.98 -11.70 19.04
N SER A 45 -11.73 -12.84 18.38
CA SER A 45 -12.08 -13.04 16.98
C SER A 45 -13.60 -12.89 16.74
N VAL A 46 -13.96 -12.10 15.76
CA VAL A 46 -15.32 -11.97 15.22
C VAL A 46 -15.50 -12.72 13.90
N GLY A 47 -14.42 -13.19 13.31
CA GLY A 47 -14.43 -14.00 12.10
C GLY A 47 -13.26 -13.72 11.16
N GLU A 48 -13.27 -14.43 10.05
CA GLU A 48 -12.37 -14.21 8.93
C GLU A 48 -13.00 -13.17 7.97
N TYR A 49 -12.18 -12.27 7.46
CA TYR A 49 -12.64 -11.07 6.74
C TYR A 49 -13.49 -11.38 5.50
N GLU A 50 -13.03 -12.28 4.62
CA GLU A 50 -13.76 -12.59 3.37
C GLU A 50 -15.06 -13.33 3.64
N ASN A 51 -15.09 -14.20 4.66
CA ASN A 51 -16.31 -14.88 5.09
C ASN A 51 -17.33 -13.89 5.65
N LEU A 52 -16.88 -12.92 6.45
CA LEU A 52 -17.76 -11.87 6.98
C LEU A 52 -18.27 -10.97 5.86
N LEU A 53 -17.41 -10.60 4.91
CA LEU A 53 -17.78 -9.76 3.78
C LEU A 53 -18.83 -10.46 2.87
N ALA A 54 -18.66 -11.76 2.63
CA ALA A 54 -19.61 -12.55 1.83
C ALA A 54 -20.98 -12.73 2.50
N ALA A 55 -21.06 -12.55 3.82
CA ALA A 55 -22.28 -12.72 4.59
C ALA A 55 -23.15 -11.44 4.69
N VAL A 56 -22.67 -10.30 4.19
CA VAL A 56 -23.38 -9.02 4.26
C VAL A 56 -23.91 -8.58 2.89
N GLU A 57 -24.98 -7.80 2.91
CA GLU A 57 -25.49 -7.18 1.68
C GLU A 57 -24.46 -6.20 1.09
N PRO A 58 -24.27 -6.18 -0.24
CA PRO A 58 -23.28 -5.31 -0.90
C PRO A 58 -23.79 -3.87 -1.03
N SER A 59 -24.38 -3.35 0.04
CA SER A 59 -24.98 -2.01 0.07
C SER A 59 -24.77 -1.38 1.44
N TYR A 60 -24.30 -0.15 1.44
CA TYR A 60 -24.13 0.64 2.66
C TYR A 60 -24.47 2.11 2.39
N ALA A 61 -25.34 2.69 3.21
CA ALA A 61 -25.64 4.11 3.17
C ALA A 61 -24.62 4.86 4.02
N PHE A 62 -23.69 5.52 3.37
CA PHE A 62 -22.72 6.36 4.08
C PHE A 62 -23.40 7.59 4.66
N ALA A 63 -23.22 7.81 5.96
CA ALA A 63 -23.71 9.02 6.60
C ALA A 63 -22.85 10.23 6.21
N ASP A 64 -23.49 11.40 6.15
CA ASP A 64 -22.75 12.66 6.06
C ASP A 64 -21.96 12.90 7.36
N PHE A 65 -20.77 13.45 7.23
CA PHE A 65 -19.92 13.79 8.36
C PHE A 65 -19.07 15.04 8.06
N ASP A 66 -18.52 15.64 9.11
CA ASP A 66 -17.61 16.79 8.97
C ASP A 66 -16.30 16.35 8.26
N GLU A 67 -16.00 16.98 7.13
CA GLU A 67 -14.76 16.74 6.37
C GLU A 67 -13.48 16.96 7.18
N ASN A 68 -13.55 17.71 8.30
CA ASN A 68 -12.44 17.91 9.20
C ASN A 68 -12.28 16.80 10.24
N SER A 69 -13.19 15.81 10.28
CA SER A 69 -13.01 14.63 11.12
C SER A 69 -11.77 13.83 10.68
N VAL A 70 -11.15 13.14 11.64
CA VAL A 70 -9.97 12.31 11.38
C VAL A 70 -10.36 11.12 10.50
N ALA A 71 -9.69 10.99 9.36
CA ALA A 71 -9.90 9.89 8.43
C ALA A 71 -8.94 8.73 8.69
N THR A 72 -7.70 9.04 9.06
CA THR A 72 -6.65 8.03 9.16
C THR A 72 -5.50 8.50 10.06
N THR A 73 -4.84 7.52 10.67
CA THR A 73 -3.65 7.74 11.51
C THR A 73 -2.58 6.71 11.16
N PHE A 74 -1.34 7.12 11.13
CA PHE A 74 -0.19 6.22 11.08
C PHE A 74 0.86 6.67 12.09
N TYR A 75 1.76 5.76 12.47
CA TYR A 75 2.79 6.04 13.44
C TYR A 75 4.16 6.15 12.78
N THR A 76 4.93 7.16 13.17
CA THR A 76 6.33 7.31 12.77
C THR A 76 7.22 6.91 13.93
N THR A 77 8.26 6.14 13.65
CA THR A 77 9.34 5.89 14.61
C THR A 77 10.23 7.13 14.66
N GLY A 78 10.00 8.01 15.62
CA GLY A 78 10.86 9.17 15.84
C GLY A 78 12.28 8.74 16.25
N THR A 79 13.27 9.55 15.92
CA THR A 79 14.68 9.30 16.32
C THR A 79 14.89 9.46 17.83
N THR A 80 13.91 9.95 18.56
CA THR A 80 14.01 10.30 19.99
C THR A 80 12.74 9.94 20.74
N GLY A 81 12.53 8.66 21.08
CA GLY A 81 11.44 8.29 21.98
C GLY A 81 10.37 7.38 21.37
N ASN A 82 9.17 7.41 21.96
CA ASN A 82 8.03 6.59 21.53
C ASN A 82 7.53 6.98 20.12
N PRO A 83 6.93 6.02 19.38
CA PRO A 83 6.28 6.31 18.10
C PRO A 83 5.27 7.45 18.22
N LYS A 84 5.26 8.36 17.26
CA LYS A 84 4.34 9.49 17.20
C LYS A 84 3.23 9.22 16.20
N GLY A 85 1.97 9.36 16.63
CA GLY A 85 0.82 9.31 15.75
C GLY A 85 0.71 10.56 14.90
N VAL A 86 0.55 10.38 13.60
CA VAL A 86 0.24 11.43 12.63
C VAL A 86 -1.12 11.11 12.04
N TYR A 87 -2.02 12.06 12.05
CA TYR A 87 -3.36 11.88 11.51
C TYR A 87 -3.64 12.83 10.35
N PHE A 88 -4.53 12.41 9.47
CA PHE A 88 -5.08 13.25 8.41
C PHE A 88 -6.61 13.27 8.51
N THR A 89 -7.18 14.44 8.22
CA THR A 89 -8.63 14.59 8.06
C THR A 89 -9.05 14.13 6.66
N HIS A 90 -10.33 13.87 6.47
CA HIS A 90 -10.90 13.57 5.15
C HIS A 90 -10.60 14.68 4.15
N ARG A 91 -10.76 15.96 4.56
CA ARG A 91 -10.42 17.12 3.75
C ARG A 91 -8.96 17.10 3.27
N GLN A 92 -8.02 16.82 4.18
CA GLN A 92 -6.59 16.77 3.83
C GLN A 92 -6.28 15.66 2.83
N LEU A 93 -6.88 14.47 3.00
CA LEU A 93 -6.70 13.37 2.05
C LEU A 93 -7.24 13.71 0.67
N VAL A 94 -8.42 14.30 0.58
CA VAL A 94 -9.02 14.71 -0.70
C VAL A 94 -8.18 15.77 -1.39
N LEU A 95 -7.77 16.83 -0.68
CA LEU A 95 -6.94 17.89 -1.24
C LEU A 95 -5.57 17.38 -1.70
N HIS A 96 -4.94 16.50 -0.92
CA HIS A 96 -3.69 15.83 -1.31
C HIS A 96 -3.89 15.01 -2.59
N THR A 97 -4.95 14.22 -2.64
CA THR A 97 -5.27 13.36 -3.80
C THR A 97 -5.47 14.17 -5.07
N LEU A 98 -6.23 15.26 -5.01
CA LEU A 98 -6.43 16.17 -6.14
C LEU A 98 -5.15 16.86 -6.59
N SER A 99 -4.35 17.34 -5.63
CA SER A 99 -3.05 17.96 -5.92
C SER A 99 -2.08 16.98 -6.59
N MET A 100 -1.99 15.76 -6.05
CA MET A 100 -1.14 14.71 -6.62
C MET A 100 -1.65 14.25 -8.00
N ALA A 101 -2.96 14.08 -8.18
CA ALA A 101 -3.53 13.72 -9.48
C ALA A 101 -3.17 14.77 -10.55
N THR A 102 -3.29 16.06 -10.22
CA THR A 102 -2.89 17.15 -11.10
C THR A 102 -1.41 17.09 -11.42
N THR A 103 -0.55 16.90 -10.42
CA THR A 103 0.91 16.81 -10.60
C THR A 103 1.28 15.63 -11.48
N LEU A 104 0.75 14.44 -11.20
CA LEU A 104 1.08 13.21 -11.94
C LEU A 104 0.54 13.22 -13.36
N GLY A 105 -0.56 13.97 -13.61
CA GLY A 105 -1.18 14.08 -14.92
C GLY A 105 -0.62 15.20 -15.83
N SER A 106 0.05 16.21 -15.23
CA SER A 106 0.43 17.46 -15.92
C SER A 106 1.92 17.68 -16.16
N LEU A 107 2.79 16.71 -15.85
CA LEU A 107 4.22 16.85 -16.11
C LEU A 107 4.49 16.85 -17.64
N ASP A 108 5.11 17.92 -18.12
CA ASP A 108 5.23 18.29 -19.53
C ASP A 108 5.74 17.24 -20.52
N SER A 109 6.58 16.34 -20.09
CA SER A 109 7.22 15.37 -20.98
C SER A 109 6.74 13.93 -20.79
N ILE A 110 6.16 13.62 -19.63
CA ILE A 110 5.70 12.27 -19.29
C ILE A 110 4.49 12.39 -18.37
N ARG A 111 3.31 12.06 -18.86
CA ARG A 111 2.19 11.78 -17.97
C ARG A 111 2.58 10.59 -17.08
N LEU A 112 2.78 10.82 -15.78
CA LEU A 112 3.22 9.78 -14.87
C LEU A 112 2.10 8.77 -14.57
N MET A 113 0.85 9.24 -14.40
CA MET A 113 -0.29 8.37 -14.16
C MET A 113 -1.53 8.86 -14.91
N GLY A 114 -2.26 7.94 -15.53
CA GLY A 114 -3.57 8.13 -16.12
C GLY A 114 -4.41 6.85 -15.98
N ASN A 115 -5.66 6.91 -16.40
CA ASN A 115 -6.63 5.82 -16.26
C ASN A 115 -6.28 4.54 -17.05
N ASP A 116 -5.37 4.64 -18.00
CA ASP A 116 -4.82 3.54 -18.81
C ASP A 116 -3.57 2.88 -18.21
N ASP A 117 -3.08 3.38 -17.09
CA ASP A 117 -1.98 2.79 -16.36
C ASP A 117 -2.44 1.59 -15.48
N VAL A 118 -1.47 0.74 -15.13
CA VAL A 118 -1.62 -0.30 -14.12
C VAL A 118 -0.65 0.03 -12.99
N TYR A 119 -1.17 0.31 -11.84
CA TYR A 119 -0.41 0.75 -10.68
C TYR A 119 -0.13 -0.40 -9.69
N MET A 120 1.12 -0.53 -9.26
CA MET A 120 1.50 -1.44 -8.19
C MET A 120 2.26 -0.68 -7.08
N PRO A 121 1.68 -0.52 -5.87
CA PRO A 121 2.40 0.08 -4.75
C PRO A 121 3.49 -0.86 -4.25
N ILE A 122 4.75 -0.39 -4.26
CA ILE A 122 5.88 -1.11 -3.67
C ILE A 122 6.41 -0.36 -2.44
N THR A 123 5.87 0.80 -2.14
CA THR A 123 6.05 1.47 -0.84
C THR A 123 5.00 0.93 0.14
N PRO A 124 5.39 0.59 1.39
CA PRO A 124 4.45 0.05 2.36
C PRO A 124 3.25 0.95 2.62
N MET A 125 2.04 0.39 2.58
CA MET A 125 0.80 1.13 2.79
C MET A 125 0.70 1.73 4.20
N PHE A 126 1.31 1.10 5.20
CA PHE A 126 1.37 1.61 6.57
C PHE A 126 2.34 2.79 6.74
N HIS A 127 3.22 3.03 5.75
CA HIS A 127 4.15 4.15 5.78
C HIS A 127 3.63 5.29 4.90
N VAL A 128 3.10 6.33 5.54
CA VAL A 128 2.53 7.54 4.89
C VAL A 128 1.52 7.16 3.79
N HIS A 129 0.74 6.07 4.02
CA HIS A 129 -0.27 5.56 3.09
C HIS A 129 0.27 5.34 1.67
N ALA A 130 1.48 4.77 1.55
CA ALA A 130 2.18 4.64 0.26
C ALA A 130 2.20 5.98 -0.50
N TRP A 131 2.52 7.08 0.21
CA TRP A 131 2.57 8.46 -0.28
C TRP A 131 1.24 8.99 -0.84
N GLY A 132 0.14 8.37 -0.47
CA GLY A 132 -1.20 8.73 -0.94
C GLY A 132 -1.52 8.33 -2.39
N VAL A 133 -0.61 7.66 -3.09
CA VAL A 133 -0.82 7.27 -4.50
C VAL A 133 -1.98 6.28 -4.68
N PRO A 134 -2.30 5.35 -3.75
CA PRO A 134 -3.49 4.52 -3.87
C PRO A 134 -4.81 5.32 -3.97
N TYR A 135 -4.91 6.45 -3.26
CA TYR A 135 -6.08 7.33 -3.36
C TYR A 135 -6.16 7.99 -4.74
N VAL A 136 -5.01 8.40 -5.30
CA VAL A 136 -4.95 8.95 -6.68
C VAL A 136 -5.36 7.89 -7.69
N ALA A 137 -4.85 6.68 -7.56
CA ALA A 137 -5.20 5.57 -8.44
C ALA A 137 -6.70 5.24 -8.38
N THR A 138 -7.30 5.30 -7.18
CA THR A 138 -8.76 5.13 -7.00
C THR A 138 -9.54 6.27 -7.66
N LEU A 139 -9.13 7.53 -7.46
CA LEU A 139 -9.78 8.69 -8.06
C LEU A 139 -9.78 8.62 -9.60
N LEU A 140 -8.67 8.16 -10.19
CA LEU A 140 -8.50 8.06 -11.64
C LEU A 140 -9.06 6.77 -12.25
N GLY A 141 -9.57 5.83 -11.44
CA GLY A 141 -10.05 4.53 -11.91
C GLY A 141 -8.94 3.62 -12.44
N VAL A 142 -7.71 3.79 -11.96
CA VAL A 142 -6.53 3.01 -12.38
C VAL A 142 -6.61 1.61 -11.78
N LYS A 143 -6.30 0.59 -12.59
CA LYS A 143 -6.14 -0.78 -12.09
C LYS A 143 -5.01 -0.82 -11.06
N GLN A 144 -5.31 -1.36 -9.87
CA GLN A 144 -4.35 -1.48 -8.77
C GLN A 144 -4.00 -2.94 -8.54
N VAL A 145 -2.70 -3.24 -8.46
CA VAL A 145 -2.15 -4.56 -8.21
C VAL A 145 -1.42 -4.54 -6.87
N TYR A 146 -1.91 -5.27 -5.89
CA TYR A 146 -1.33 -5.31 -4.55
C TYR A 146 -0.47 -6.56 -4.38
N PRO A 147 0.87 -6.41 -4.22
CA PRO A 147 1.78 -7.55 -4.27
C PRO A 147 1.85 -8.37 -2.98
N GLY A 148 1.17 -7.97 -1.91
CA GLY A 148 1.34 -8.60 -0.60
C GLY A 148 2.74 -8.35 -0.04
N ARG A 149 3.46 -9.42 0.32
CA ARG A 149 4.87 -9.30 0.73
C ARG A 149 5.75 -8.84 -0.44
N TYR A 150 6.73 -8.00 -0.15
CA TYR A 150 7.66 -7.49 -1.16
C TYR A 150 8.78 -8.49 -1.43
N GLU A 151 8.43 -9.56 -2.09
CA GLU A 151 9.38 -10.56 -2.56
C GLU A 151 9.73 -10.27 -4.03
N PRO A 152 11.01 -10.06 -4.37
CA PRO A 152 11.43 -9.61 -5.69
C PRO A 152 10.90 -10.49 -6.83
N GLU A 153 10.87 -11.80 -6.66
CA GLU A 153 10.33 -12.73 -7.66
C GLU A 153 8.83 -12.55 -7.89
N MET A 154 8.06 -12.37 -6.79
CA MET A 154 6.63 -12.10 -6.88
C MET A 154 6.37 -10.76 -7.57
N LEU A 155 7.15 -9.73 -7.24
CA LEU A 155 7.06 -8.43 -7.92
C LEU A 155 7.30 -8.57 -9.42
N CYS A 156 8.34 -9.29 -9.84
CA CYS A 156 8.63 -9.55 -11.25
C CYS A 156 7.48 -10.30 -11.94
N LYS A 157 6.91 -11.31 -11.29
CA LYS A 157 5.77 -12.07 -11.80
C LYS A 157 4.56 -11.18 -12.02
N LEU A 158 4.23 -10.34 -11.04
CA LEU A 158 3.10 -9.42 -11.12
C LEU A 158 3.32 -8.32 -12.15
N ILE A 159 4.52 -7.73 -12.21
CA ILE A 159 4.86 -6.72 -13.23
C ILE A 159 4.59 -7.27 -14.63
N LYS A 160 5.04 -8.49 -14.89
CA LYS A 160 4.83 -9.15 -16.19
C LYS A 160 3.38 -9.55 -16.42
N GLY A 161 2.78 -10.25 -15.46
CA GLY A 161 1.46 -10.86 -15.60
C GLY A 161 0.34 -9.82 -15.68
N GLU A 162 0.45 -8.75 -14.91
CA GLU A 162 -0.54 -7.69 -14.82
C GLU A 162 -0.20 -6.46 -15.69
N GLN A 163 0.96 -6.50 -16.36
CA GLN A 163 1.47 -5.42 -17.22
C GLN A 163 1.57 -4.07 -16.48
N VAL A 164 2.19 -4.08 -15.31
CA VAL A 164 2.34 -2.88 -14.47
C VAL A 164 3.12 -1.81 -15.21
N THR A 165 2.56 -0.60 -15.28
CA THR A 165 3.13 0.55 -15.98
C THR A 165 3.57 1.67 -15.04
N PHE A 166 3.11 1.66 -13.78
CA PHE A 166 3.45 2.68 -12.81
C PHE A 166 3.68 2.10 -11.41
N SER A 167 4.73 2.58 -10.77
CA SER A 167 5.04 2.22 -9.37
C SER A 167 5.79 3.36 -8.67
N HIS A 168 6.00 3.20 -7.37
CA HIS A 168 6.89 4.04 -6.59
C HIS A 168 7.55 3.22 -5.49
N CYS A 169 8.82 3.52 -5.19
CA CYS A 169 9.58 2.82 -4.17
C CYS A 169 10.79 3.61 -3.68
N VAL A 170 11.48 3.05 -2.71
CA VAL A 170 12.81 3.51 -2.28
C VAL A 170 13.89 2.85 -3.14
N PRO A 171 15.11 3.45 -3.26
CA PRO A 171 16.19 2.91 -4.09
C PRO A 171 16.55 1.46 -3.80
N THR A 172 16.51 1.05 -2.53
CA THR A 172 16.83 -0.34 -2.12
C THR A 172 15.88 -1.35 -2.75
N ILE A 173 14.60 -1.04 -2.81
CA ILE A 173 13.59 -1.93 -3.43
C ILE A 173 13.81 -2.00 -4.94
N LEU A 174 14.10 -0.87 -5.60
CA LEU A 174 14.44 -0.88 -7.02
C LEU A 174 15.67 -1.75 -7.29
N GLN A 175 16.71 -1.65 -6.45
CA GLN A 175 17.91 -2.46 -6.58
C GLN A 175 17.59 -3.96 -6.42
N MET A 176 16.80 -4.33 -5.42
CA MET A 176 16.37 -5.73 -5.21
C MET A 176 15.56 -6.25 -6.41
N LEU A 177 14.64 -5.45 -6.94
CA LEU A 177 13.85 -5.80 -8.11
C LEU A 177 14.73 -6.08 -9.33
N LEU A 178 15.67 -5.17 -9.64
CA LEU A 178 16.55 -5.32 -10.79
C LEU A 178 17.55 -6.48 -10.65
N ALA A 179 17.91 -6.85 -9.43
CA ALA A 179 18.80 -7.98 -9.13
C ALA A 179 18.09 -9.35 -9.13
N ALA A 180 16.77 -9.37 -9.07
CA ALA A 180 16.01 -10.61 -9.00
C ALA A 180 16.23 -11.48 -10.24
N PRO A 181 16.36 -12.82 -10.11
CA PRO A 181 16.46 -13.73 -11.27
C PRO A 181 15.30 -13.55 -12.25
N GLY A 182 14.06 -13.38 -11.75
CA GLY A 182 12.87 -13.11 -12.56
C GLY A 182 12.93 -11.81 -13.37
N ALA A 183 13.79 -10.87 -12.99
CA ALA A 183 14.05 -9.65 -13.74
C ALA A 183 15.07 -9.85 -14.88
N GLN A 184 15.85 -10.93 -14.88
CA GLN A 184 16.89 -11.14 -15.88
C GLN A 184 16.28 -11.28 -17.29
N GLY A 185 16.82 -10.53 -18.24
CA GLY A 185 16.32 -10.49 -19.62
C GLY A 185 14.94 -9.86 -19.78
N HIS A 186 14.29 -9.39 -18.69
CA HIS A 186 13.02 -8.68 -18.79
C HIS A 186 13.25 -7.22 -19.15
N ASP A 187 12.54 -6.76 -20.16
CA ASP A 187 12.45 -5.35 -20.53
C ASP A 187 11.28 -4.71 -19.77
N PHE A 188 11.58 -3.74 -18.92
CA PHE A 188 10.57 -2.95 -18.19
C PHE A 188 10.09 -1.74 -19.00
N LYS A 189 10.19 -1.81 -20.30
CA LYS A 189 9.81 -0.72 -21.22
C LYS A 189 8.38 -0.25 -20.97
N GLY A 190 8.25 1.04 -20.76
CA GLY A 190 6.96 1.66 -20.46
C GLY A 190 6.65 1.79 -18.97
N MET A 191 7.33 1.07 -18.10
CA MET A 191 7.17 1.23 -16.67
C MET A 191 7.78 2.55 -16.19
N LYS A 192 7.00 3.31 -15.45
CA LYS A 192 7.38 4.58 -14.81
C LYS A 192 7.53 4.34 -13.31
N VAL A 193 8.62 4.84 -12.72
CA VAL A 193 8.87 4.62 -11.29
C VAL A 193 9.27 5.93 -10.61
N ILE A 194 8.50 6.34 -9.61
CA ILE A 194 8.89 7.43 -8.72
C ILE A 194 9.78 6.87 -7.62
N ILE A 195 10.95 7.46 -7.46
CA ILE A 195 11.89 7.10 -6.39
C ILE A 195 11.93 8.19 -5.33
N GLY A 196 11.76 7.79 -4.09
CA GLY A 196 11.80 8.70 -2.94
C GLY A 196 12.38 8.05 -1.69
N GLY A 197 12.33 8.75 -0.57
CA GLY A 197 12.81 8.28 0.73
C GLY A 197 14.32 8.39 0.95
N SER A 198 15.14 8.28 -0.11
CA SER A 198 16.58 8.52 -0.06
C SER A 198 17.12 8.87 -1.46
N ALA A 199 18.37 9.32 -1.52
CA ALA A 199 19.02 9.67 -2.78
C ALA A 199 19.20 8.43 -3.70
N LEU A 200 18.77 8.57 -4.94
CA LEU A 200 19.04 7.58 -5.99
C LEU A 200 20.49 7.78 -6.50
N ASN A 201 21.32 6.76 -6.36
CA ASN A 201 22.67 6.84 -6.93
C ASN A 201 22.64 6.68 -8.46
N ARG A 202 23.65 7.27 -9.12
CA ARG A 202 23.73 7.31 -10.59
C ARG A 202 23.80 5.91 -11.21
N ALA A 203 24.52 4.98 -10.60
CA ALA A 203 24.67 3.63 -11.14
C ALA A 203 23.32 2.89 -11.19
N LEU A 204 22.51 2.99 -10.13
CA LEU A 204 21.20 2.38 -10.08
C LEU A 204 20.23 3.06 -11.07
N TYR A 205 20.30 4.40 -11.21
CA TYR A 205 19.52 5.12 -12.23
C TYR A 205 19.84 4.63 -13.65
N GLU A 206 21.12 4.54 -14.00
CA GLU A 206 21.53 4.07 -15.33
C GLU A 206 21.15 2.60 -15.56
N ALA A 207 21.26 1.74 -14.53
CA ALA A 207 20.81 0.35 -14.60
C ALA A 207 19.29 0.23 -14.85
N ALA A 208 18.48 1.03 -14.18
CA ALA A 208 17.02 1.05 -14.37
C ALA A 208 16.67 1.55 -15.79
N LYS A 209 17.32 2.64 -16.22
CA LYS A 209 17.12 3.21 -17.54
C LYS A 209 17.52 2.25 -18.67
N ALA A 210 18.64 1.52 -18.51
CA ALA A 210 19.07 0.50 -19.46
C ALA A 210 18.08 -0.67 -19.59
N ARG A 211 17.21 -0.85 -18.58
CA ARG A 211 16.12 -1.84 -18.56
C ARG A 211 14.77 -1.27 -19.00
N GLY A 212 14.74 -0.05 -19.54
CA GLY A 212 13.56 0.60 -20.09
C GLY A 212 12.66 1.31 -19.06
N ILE A 213 13.04 1.35 -17.79
CA ILE A 213 12.31 2.12 -16.74
C ILE A 213 12.53 3.63 -16.97
N LYS A 214 11.46 4.38 -16.81
CA LYS A 214 11.43 5.84 -16.93
C LYS A 214 11.30 6.50 -15.56
#